data_7a3a10dd9d96f4a602b64dbda83911bb
#
_entry.id   7a3a10dd9d96f4a602b64dbda83911bb
#
_cell.length_a   1.000
_cell.length_b   1.000
_cell.length_c   1.000
_cell.angle_alpha   90.00
_cell.angle_beta   90.00
_cell.angle_gamma   90.00
#
_symmetry.space_group_name_H-M   'P 1'
#
loop_
_entity.id
_entity.type
_entity.pdbx_description
1 polymer ?
#
loop_
_entity_poly.entity_id
_entity_poly.type
_entity_poly.pdbx_seq_one_letter_code
_entity_poly.pdbx_strand_id
1 'polypeptide(L)'
;GLSADPFPGLLASEPELPDLAVVLGGDGTVLGAARHLAVYDVPILCFNVGGHLGFLTHEPGLIRRDGLWQRLQDDHFAMERRMMLEAVVNRADDLNCSVSGEAGRAEDDIERHWALNDLYLRPCQEDLAPTCTLELEIDGEVVDQVRGDGLILATPTGSTGYAMAAGGPILHPGIDAIIVSPICPMS
;
A
#
# COMPACT_ATOMS: atom_id res chain seq x y z
N GLY A 1 -4.22 -11.09 -11.14
CA GLY A 1 -2.95 -11.81 -11.03
C GLY A 1 -2.03 -11.05 -10.14
N LEU A 2 -1.59 -11.65 -9.06
CA LEU A 2 -0.53 -11.11 -8.19
C LEU A 2 0.71 -10.98 -9.06
N SER A 3 1.21 -9.75 -9.24
CA SER A 3 2.52 -9.57 -9.88
C SER A 3 3.55 -10.20 -8.96
N ALA A 4 4.43 -11.03 -9.53
CA ALA A 4 5.58 -11.54 -8.79
C ALA A 4 6.31 -10.38 -8.14
N ASP A 5 6.57 -10.53 -6.84
CA ASP A 5 7.29 -9.55 -6.06
C ASP A 5 8.69 -9.30 -6.68
N PRO A 6 9.01 -8.08 -7.13
CA PRO A 6 10.32 -7.80 -7.69
C PRO A 6 11.47 -7.84 -6.67
N PHE A 7 11.13 -7.95 -5.35
CA PHE A 7 12.11 -7.95 -4.26
C PHE A 7 11.99 -9.18 -3.33
N PRO A 8 11.79 -10.41 -3.84
CA PRO A 8 11.60 -11.57 -2.97
C PRO A 8 12.85 -11.78 -2.09
N GLY A 9 12.65 -11.69 -0.80
CA GLY A 9 13.68 -11.99 0.18
C GLY A 9 14.82 -10.97 0.31
N LEU A 10 14.60 -9.70 -0.07
CA LEU A 10 15.63 -8.66 -0.03
C LEU A 10 16.35 -8.54 1.33
N LEU A 11 15.65 -8.76 2.43
CA LEU A 11 16.20 -8.70 3.79
C LEU A 11 16.24 -10.08 4.49
N ALA A 12 15.69 -11.11 3.89
CA ALA A 12 15.57 -12.43 4.53
C ALA A 12 16.92 -13.14 4.79
N SER A 13 17.98 -12.73 4.10
CA SER A 13 19.33 -13.31 4.22
C SER A 13 20.32 -12.42 4.96
N GLU A 14 19.93 -11.20 5.33
CA GLU A 14 20.83 -10.26 5.99
C GLU A 14 20.80 -10.46 7.51
N PRO A 15 21.97 -10.56 8.17
CA PRO A 15 22.05 -10.75 9.61
C PRO A 15 21.62 -9.52 10.41
N GLU A 16 21.66 -8.33 9.82
CA GLU A 16 21.28 -7.07 10.44
C GLU A 16 20.43 -6.25 9.46
N LEU A 17 19.40 -5.60 9.99
CA LEU A 17 18.58 -4.68 9.18
C LEU A 17 19.38 -3.41 8.86
N PRO A 18 19.23 -2.84 7.66
CA PRO A 18 19.87 -1.57 7.32
C PRO A 18 19.21 -0.40 8.06
N ASP A 19 20.00 0.60 8.45
CA ASP A 19 19.49 1.85 9.04
C ASP A 19 18.73 2.72 8.02
N LEU A 20 19.00 2.54 6.73
CA LEU A 20 18.42 3.30 5.64
C LEU A 20 18.47 2.51 4.33
N ALA A 21 17.36 2.47 3.61
CA ALA A 21 17.31 1.97 2.24
C ALA A 21 17.34 3.11 1.23
N VAL A 22 18.27 3.02 0.26
CA VAL A 22 18.33 3.95 -0.87
C VAL A 22 17.64 3.32 -2.07
N VAL A 23 16.54 3.92 -2.51
CA VAL A 23 15.75 3.43 -3.65
C VAL A 23 15.98 4.32 -4.86
N LEU A 24 16.38 3.70 -5.97
CA LEU A 24 16.62 4.37 -7.25
C LEU A 24 15.52 3.97 -8.24
N GLY A 25 14.63 4.90 -8.56
CA GLY A 25 13.49 4.62 -9.46
C GLY A 25 12.42 5.69 -9.40
N GLY A 26 11.29 5.45 -10.04
CA GLY A 26 10.08 6.28 -9.92
C GLY A 26 9.21 5.85 -8.73
N ASP A 27 8.04 6.50 -8.59
CA ASP A 27 7.09 6.23 -7.50
C ASP A 27 6.72 4.75 -7.41
N GLY A 28 6.50 4.06 -8.52
CA GLY A 28 6.19 2.63 -8.52
C GLY A 28 7.27 1.76 -7.86
N THR A 29 8.56 2.13 -8.03
CA THR A 29 9.67 1.42 -7.37
C THR A 29 9.65 1.67 -5.87
N VAL A 30 9.34 2.91 -5.46
CA VAL A 30 9.20 3.27 -4.03
C VAL A 30 8.04 2.51 -3.40
N LEU A 31 6.88 2.42 -4.08
CA LEU A 31 5.72 1.65 -3.60
C LEU A 31 6.05 0.18 -3.41
N GLY A 32 6.80 -0.41 -4.37
CA GLY A 32 7.29 -1.79 -4.26
C GLY A 32 8.21 -1.97 -3.05
N ALA A 33 9.22 -1.10 -2.91
CA ALA A 33 10.17 -1.16 -1.80
C ALA A 33 9.47 -0.97 -0.43
N ALA A 34 8.51 -0.04 -0.33
CA ALA A 34 7.80 0.24 0.91
C ALA A 34 7.04 -1.00 1.46
N ARG A 35 6.46 -1.82 0.58
CA ARG A 35 5.76 -3.05 0.99
C ARG A 35 6.66 -4.03 1.74
N HIS A 36 7.95 -4.06 1.40
CA HIS A 36 8.91 -4.97 2.02
C HIS A 36 9.63 -4.36 3.21
N LEU A 37 9.88 -3.05 3.17
CA LEU A 37 10.70 -2.36 4.17
C LEU A 37 9.87 -1.87 5.36
N ALA A 38 8.58 -1.59 5.16
CA ALA A 38 7.71 -1.03 6.20
C ALA A 38 7.56 -1.95 7.41
N VAL A 39 7.46 -3.27 7.20
CA VAL A 39 7.33 -4.26 8.29
C VAL A 39 8.57 -4.32 9.20
N TYR A 40 9.69 -3.78 8.73
CA TYR A 40 10.96 -3.69 9.47
C TYR A 40 11.25 -2.28 9.97
N ASP A 41 10.36 -1.32 9.73
CA ASP A 41 10.52 0.12 10.07
C ASP A 41 11.81 0.73 9.48
N VAL A 42 12.25 0.23 8.30
CA VAL A 42 13.44 0.73 7.60
C VAL A 42 13.10 1.99 6.81
N PRO A 43 13.74 3.14 7.11
CA PRO A 43 13.53 4.39 6.37
C PRO A 43 13.94 4.28 4.90
N ILE A 44 13.26 5.00 4.02
CA ILE A 44 13.53 5.00 2.59
C ILE A 44 13.95 6.39 2.14
N LEU A 45 15.11 6.48 1.51
CA LEU A 45 15.57 7.66 0.75
C LEU A 45 15.50 7.34 -0.74
N CYS A 46 14.65 8.05 -1.48
CA CYS A 46 14.36 7.71 -2.87
C CYS A 46 14.78 8.81 -3.85
N PHE A 47 15.40 8.40 -4.95
CA PHE A 47 15.81 9.29 -6.04
C PHE A 47 15.22 8.84 -7.36
N ASN A 48 14.63 9.77 -8.10
CA ASN A 48 14.19 9.53 -9.46
C ASN A 48 15.42 9.37 -10.37
N VAL A 49 15.55 8.24 -11.04
CA VAL A 49 16.67 7.98 -11.98
C VAL A 49 16.22 7.94 -13.43
N GLY A 50 14.97 8.26 -13.71
CA GLY A 50 14.43 8.34 -15.07
C GLY A 50 12.93 8.64 -15.10
N GLY A 51 12.46 9.25 -16.19
CA GLY A 51 11.07 9.59 -16.38
C GLY A 51 10.65 10.91 -15.70
N HIS A 52 9.34 11.06 -15.48
CA HIS A 52 8.79 12.22 -14.80
C HIS A 52 9.05 12.15 -13.30
N LEU A 53 9.33 13.32 -12.70
CA LEU A 53 9.43 13.44 -11.24
C LEU A 53 8.07 13.10 -10.63
N GLY A 54 8.07 12.15 -9.68
CA GLY A 54 6.88 11.72 -8.96
C GLY A 54 6.67 12.49 -7.65
N PHE A 55 5.71 12.04 -6.87
CA PHE A 55 5.40 12.60 -5.54
C PHE A 55 6.24 12.01 -4.42
N LEU A 56 6.88 10.84 -4.66
CA LEU A 56 7.60 10.08 -3.63
C LEU A 56 9.12 10.14 -3.79
N THR A 57 9.61 10.69 -4.91
CA THR A 57 11.03 10.66 -5.24
C THR A 57 11.64 12.05 -5.29
N HIS A 58 12.89 12.15 -4.84
CA HIS A 58 13.72 13.34 -5.00
C HIS A 58 14.31 13.44 -6.40
N GLU A 59 14.71 14.66 -6.78
CA GLU A 59 15.41 14.90 -8.04
C GLU A 59 16.73 14.10 -8.11
N PRO A 60 17.08 13.55 -9.28
CA PRO A 60 18.32 12.77 -9.45
C PRO A 60 19.58 13.57 -9.16
N GLY A 61 19.54 14.90 -9.33
CA GLY A 61 20.65 15.80 -9.02
C GLY A 61 21.01 15.86 -7.54
N LEU A 62 20.07 15.54 -6.65
CA LEU A 62 20.31 15.59 -5.21
C LEU A 62 21.35 14.56 -4.76
N ILE A 63 21.40 13.37 -5.37
CA ILE A 63 22.38 12.32 -5.02
C ILE A 63 23.83 12.76 -5.27
N ARG A 64 24.01 13.73 -6.17
CA ARG A 64 25.34 14.27 -6.56
C ARG A 64 25.70 15.56 -5.83
N ARG A 65 24.80 16.07 -4.96
CA ARG A 65 25.08 17.28 -4.17
C ARG A 65 26.16 16.98 -3.14
N ASP A 66 27.17 17.86 -3.13
CA ASP A 66 28.19 17.84 -2.10
C ASP A 66 27.55 17.95 -0.72
N GLY A 67 27.99 17.13 0.21
CA GLY A 67 27.50 17.14 1.58
C GLY A 67 26.20 16.39 1.85
N LEU A 68 25.53 15.78 0.86
CA LEU A 68 24.34 14.96 1.13
C LEU A 68 24.62 13.84 2.14
N TRP A 69 25.65 13.05 1.84
CA TRP A 69 26.01 11.90 2.68
C TRP A 69 26.53 12.32 4.05
N GLN A 70 27.25 13.44 4.12
CA GLN A 70 27.68 14.01 5.40
C GLN A 70 26.49 14.44 6.24
N ARG A 71 25.47 15.08 5.64
CA ARG A 71 24.25 15.46 6.36
C ARG A 71 23.47 14.26 6.90
N LEU A 72 23.47 13.15 6.15
CA LEU A 72 22.87 11.89 6.63
C LEU A 72 23.65 11.32 7.81
N GLN A 73 24.98 11.34 7.76
CA GLN A 73 25.85 10.88 8.86
C GLN A 73 25.73 11.77 10.11
N ASP A 74 25.48 13.05 9.92
CA ASP A 74 25.35 14.03 11.00
C ASP A 74 23.89 14.17 11.49
N ASP A 75 22.96 13.32 11.08
CA ASP A 75 21.52 13.36 11.39
C ASP A 75 20.84 14.67 10.99
N HIS A 76 21.35 15.37 9.98
CA HIS A 76 20.84 16.65 9.48
C HIS A 76 19.79 16.45 8.38
N PHE A 77 18.72 15.71 8.68
CA PHE A 77 17.57 15.46 7.80
C PHE A 77 16.27 15.42 8.61
N ALA A 78 15.16 15.45 7.91
CA ALA A 78 13.84 15.23 8.49
C ALA A 78 13.26 13.92 7.95
N MET A 79 12.66 13.12 8.84
CA MET A 79 11.89 11.95 8.46
C MET A 79 10.41 12.29 8.39
N GLU A 80 9.76 11.91 7.30
CA GLU A 80 8.32 11.99 7.13
C GLU A 80 7.74 10.59 7.34
N ARG A 81 6.83 10.46 8.31
CA ARG A 81 6.07 9.22 8.50
C ARG A 81 4.85 9.23 7.60
N ARG A 82 4.61 8.12 6.93
CA ARG A 82 3.46 7.93 6.05
C ARG A 82 2.67 6.71 6.47
N MET A 83 1.36 6.88 6.53
CA MET A 83 0.41 5.81 6.80
C MET A 83 0.49 4.76 5.70
N MET A 84 0.35 3.49 6.08
CA MET A 84 0.14 2.36 5.17
C MET A 84 -1.16 1.64 5.51
N LEU A 85 -1.76 0.98 4.53
CA LEU A 85 -2.88 0.06 4.73
C LEU A 85 -2.36 -1.36 4.85
N GLU A 86 -2.90 -2.10 5.82
CA GLU A 86 -2.82 -3.55 5.87
C GLU A 86 -4.21 -4.12 5.53
N ALA A 87 -4.27 -5.08 4.63
CA ALA A 87 -5.47 -5.85 4.36
C ALA A 87 -5.25 -7.32 4.67
N VAL A 88 -6.27 -7.91 5.28
CA VAL A 88 -6.36 -9.35 5.52
C VAL A 88 -7.56 -9.87 4.76
N VAL A 89 -7.35 -10.86 3.90
CA VAL A 89 -8.42 -11.46 3.11
C VAL A 89 -8.92 -12.73 3.80
N ASN A 90 -10.18 -12.69 4.27
CA ASN A 90 -10.87 -13.85 4.80
C ASN A 90 -11.86 -14.36 3.75
N ARG A 91 -11.81 -15.63 3.42
CA ARG A 91 -12.76 -16.25 2.49
C ARG A 91 -13.95 -16.84 3.23
N ALA A 92 -15.14 -16.87 2.59
CA ALA A 92 -16.36 -17.40 3.20
C ALA A 92 -16.22 -18.87 3.69
N ASP A 93 -15.41 -19.66 3.00
CA ASP A 93 -15.11 -21.04 3.39
C ASP A 93 -14.33 -21.10 4.72
N ASP A 94 -13.54 -20.08 5.02
CA ASP A 94 -12.78 -19.97 6.26
C ASP A 94 -13.68 -19.58 7.45
N LEU A 95 -14.76 -18.85 7.20
CA LEU A 95 -15.74 -18.45 8.23
C LEU A 95 -16.61 -19.64 8.69
N ASN A 96 -16.89 -20.61 7.82
CA ASN A 96 -17.65 -21.80 8.17
C ASN A 96 -16.83 -22.87 8.94
N CYS A 97 -15.50 -22.82 8.88
CA CYS A 97 -14.62 -23.74 9.60
C CYS A 97 -14.59 -23.47 11.12
N SER A 98 -14.88 -22.23 11.54
CA SER A 98 -14.93 -21.85 12.97
C SER A 98 -16.11 -22.44 13.75
N VAL A 99 -17.15 -22.96 13.05
CA VAL A 99 -18.35 -23.57 13.68
C VAL A 99 -18.20 -25.06 13.94
N SER A 100 -17.27 -25.77 13.27
CA SER A 100 -17.08 -27.21 13.36
C SER A 100 -15.97 -27.68 14.30
N GLY A 101 -15.34 -26.77 15.08
CA GLY A 101 -14.41 -27.16 16.16
C GLY A 101 -13.12 -27.84 15.70
N GLU A 102 -12.81 -27.86 14.42
CA GLU A 102 -11.52 -28.31 13.91
C GLU A 102 -10.53 -27.16 13.89
N ALA A 103 -9.48 -27.32 14.69
CA ALA A 103 -8.48 -26.33 14.97
C ALA A 103 -7.74 -25.83 13.72
N GLY A 104 -7.81 -24.52 13.52
CA GLY A 104 -6.63 -23.77 13.17
C GLY A 104 -6.00 -24.07 11.82
N ARG A 105 -6.30 -23.24 10.82
CA ARG A 105 -5.23 -22.84 9.91
C ARG A 105 -4.12 -22.22 10.76
N ALA A 106 -2.88 -22.61 10.50
CA ALA A 106 -1.73 -21.94 11.08
C ALA A 106 -1.78 -20.46 10.71
N GLU A 107 -1.31 -19.57 11.59
CA GLU A 107 -1.21 -18.12 11.33
C GLU A 107 -0.47 -17.80 10.01
N ASP A 108 0.33 -18.74 9.52
CA ASP A 108 1.06 -18.67 8.24
C ASP A 108 0.17 -18.75 6.97
N ASP A 109 -1.10 -19.14 7.10
CA ASP A 109 -2.04 -19.26 5.97
C ASP A 109 -2.89 -17.99 5.74
N ILE A 110 -2.71 -16.94 6.55
CA ILE A 110 -3.44 -15.68 6.43
C ILE A 110 -2.79 -14.80 5.36
N GLU A 111 -3.52 -14.55 4.28
CA GLU A 111 -3.03 -13.67 3.20
C GLU A 111 -3.09 -12.20 3.62
N ARG A 112 -1.91 -11.59 3.84
CA ARG A 112 -1.76 -10.18 4.22
C ARG A 112 -1.19 -9.36 3.08
N HIS A 113 -1.77 -8.20 2.84
CA HIS A 113 -1.35 -7.26 1.81
C HIS A 113 -1.08 -5.90 2.41
N TRP A 114 0.02 -5.28 2.00
CA TRP A 114 0.41 -3.93 2.42
C TRP A 114 0.39 -2.96 1.25
N ALA A 115 -0.12 -1.75 1.47
CA ALA A 115 -0.11 -0.70 0.47
C ALA A 115 0.22 0.67 1.07
N LEU A 116 1.17 1.36 0.43
CA LEU A 116 1.47 2.76 0.73
C LEU A 116 0.46 3.71 0.07
N ASN A 117 -0.05 3.35 -1.12
CA ASN A 117 -1.07 4.13 -1.83
C ASN A 117 -2.47 3.62 -1.56
N ASP A 118 -2.84 2.51 -2.20
CA ASP A 118 -4.21 2.01 -2.20
C ASP A 118 -4.27 0.49 -2.36
N LEU A 119 -5.40 -0.05 -1.92
CA LEU A 119 -5.89 -1.39 -2.18
C LEU A 119 -7.23 -1.25 -2.87
N TYR A 120 -7.52 -2.08 -3.86
CA TYR A 120 -8.81 -2.08 -4.52
C TYR A 120 -9.40 -3.48 -4.63
N LEU A 121 -10.72 -3.53 -4.51
CA LEU A 121 -11.53 -4.74 -4.63
C LEU A 121 -12.33 -4.64 -5.93
N ARG A 122 -12.23 -5.66 -6.76
CA ARG A 122 -13.03 -5.81 -8.00
C ARG A 122 -13.38 -7.27 -8.24
N PRO A 123 -14.51 -7.55 -8.90
CA PRO A 123 -14.84 -8.90 -9.36
C PRO A 123 -13.71 -9.46 -10.24
N CYS A 124 -13.34 -10.73 -10.03
CA CYS A 124 -12.23 -11.37 -10.74
C CYS A 124 -12.68 -12.17 -11.98
N GLN A 125 -13.98 -12.39 -12.19
CA GLN A 125 -14.48 -13.23 -13.27
C GLN A 125 -14.77 -12.40 -14.53
N GLU A 126 -14.07 -12.72 -15.61
CA GLU A 126 -14.22 -12.06 -16.91
C GLU A 126 -15.58 -12.32 -17.58
N ASP A 127 -16.26 -13.43 -17.23
CA ASP A 127 -17.51 -13.89 -17.87
C ASP A 127 -18.80 -13.40 -17.19
N LEU A 128 -18.69 -12.70 -16.04
CA LEU A 128 -19.85 -12.16 -15.32
C LEU A 128 -19.88 -10.64 -15.42
N ALA A 129 -21.08 -10.08 -15.24
CA ALA A 129 -21.22 -8.62 -15.15
C ALA A 129 -20.22 -8.06 -14.13
N PRO A 130 -19.45 -7.00 -14.48
CA PRO A 130 -18.36 -6.49 -13.64
C PRO A 130 -18.84 -5.86 -12.33
N THR A 131 -20.15 -5.78 -12.11
CA THR A 131 -20.76 -5.15 -10.93
C THR A 131 -20.83 -6.11 -9.75
N CYS A 132 -20.45 -5.57 -8.59
CA CYS A 132 -20.61 -6.24 -7.28
C CYS A 132 -21.37 -5.35 -6.31
N THR A 133 -21.90 -5.96 -5.25
CA THR A 133 -22.40 -5.24 -4.07
C THR A 133 -21.43 -5.51 -2.93
N LEU A 134 -20.90 -4.42 -2.36
CA LEU A 134 -19.94 -4.43 -1.26
C LEU A 134 -20.59 -3.73 -0.06
N GLU A 135 -20.52 -4.35 1.09
CA GLU A 135 -20.93 -3.75 2.35
C GLU A 135 -19.69 -3.24 3.08
N LEU A 136 -19.76 -1.97 3.49
CA LEU A 136 -18.70 -1.32 4.25
C LEU A 136 -19.09 -1.32 5.72
N GLU A 137 -18.28 -1.95 6.53
CA GLU A 137 -18.40 -1.97 7.97
C GLU A 137 -17.21 -1.24 8.59
N ILE A 138 -17.45 -0.43 9.62
CA ILE A 138 -16.42 0.25 10.39
C ILE A 138 -16.70 -0.03 11.87
N ASP A 139 -15.72 -0.58 12.58
CA ASP A 139 -15.81 -0.90 14.02
C ASP A 139 -17.04 -1.76 14.39
N GLY A 140 -17.45 -2.67 13.50
CA GLY A 140 -18.61 -3.55 13.70
C GLY A 140 -19.96 -2.95 13.32
N GLU A 141 -19.98 -1.73 12.78
CA GLU A 141 -21.19 -1.07 12.29
C GLU A 141 -21.19 -0.93 10.77
N VAL A 142 -22.27 -1.37 10.12
CA VAL A 142 -22.47 -1.19 8.68
C VAL A 142 -22.75 0.29 8.42
N VAL A 143 -21.85 0.94 7.71
CA VAL A 143 -21.94 2.37 7.40
C VAL A 143 -22.43 2.66 6.00
N ASP A 144 -22.20 1.74 5.04
CA ASP A 144 -22.64 1.92 3.65
C ASP A 144 -22.75 0.58 2.91
N GLN A 145 -23.53 0.58 1.82
CA GLN A 145 -23.60 -0.53 0.88
C GLN A 145 -23.39 0.01 -0.53
N VAL A 146 -22.26 -0.31 -1.12
CA VAL A 146 -21.85 0.19 -2.43
C VAL A 146 -22.13 -0.85 -3.50
N ARG A 147 -22.87 -0.46 -4.54
CA ARG A 147 -23.03 -1.25 -5.74
C ARG A 147 -22.28 -0.59 -6.90
N GLY A 148 -21.39 -1.32 -7.55
CA GLY A 148 -20.55 -0.76 -8.62
C GLY A 148 -19.53 -1.78 -9.13
N ASP A 149 -18.50 -1.30 -9.83
CA ASP A 149 -17.41 -2.13 -10.36
C ASP A 149 -16.37 -2.49 -9.31
N GLY A 150 -16.46 -1.89 -8.12
CA GLY A 150 -15.54 -2.17 -7.03
C GLY A 150 -15.41 -1.01 -6.02
N LEU A 151 -14.41 -1.12 -5.18
CA LEU A 151 -14.09 -0.17 -4.11
C LEU A 151 -12.59 0.03 -4.02
N ILE A 152 -12.17 1.27 -3.79
CA ILE A 152 -10.79 1.64 -3.51
C ILE A 152 -10.69 2.09 -2.06
N LEU A 153 -9.73 1.54 -1.34
CA LEU A 153 -9.31 2.00 -0.02
C LEU A 153 -7.93 2.62 -0.18
N ALA A 154 -7.78 3.92 0.09
CA ALA A 154 -6.53 4.62 -0.11
C ALA A 154 -6.04 5.34 1.15
N THR A 155 -4.72 5.42 1.28
CA THR A 155 -4.06 6.32 2.22
C THR A 155 -4.10 7.75 1.70
N PRO A 156 -3.77 8.76 2.51
CA PRO A 156 -3.55 10.12 2.03
C PRO A 156 -2.44 10.20 0.97
N THR A 157 -1.39 9.38 1.07
CA THR A 157 -0.35 9.27 0.03
C THR A 157 -0.95 8.80 -1.30
N GLY A 158 -1.84 7.80 -1.25
CA GLY A 158 -2.55 7.26 -2.41
C GLY A 158 -3.68 8.16 -2.94
N SER A 159 -4.03 9.24 -2.23
CA SER A 159 -5.10 10.15 -2.65
C SER A 159 -4.89 10.80 -4.03
N THR A 160 -3.64 10.90 -4.48
CA THR A 160 -3.28 11.40 -5.81
C THR A 160 -3.15 10.30 -6.87
N GLY A 161 -3.39 9.04 -6.49
CA GLY A 161 -3.34 7.86 -7.34
C GLY A 161 -4.69 7.43 -7.88
N TYR A 162 -5.03 6.15 -7.73
CA TYR A 162 -6.26 5.58 -8.27
C TYR A 162 -7.52 6.14 -7.63
N ALA A 163 -7.48 6.47 -6.33
CA ALA A 163 -8.61 7.11 -5.63
C ALA A 163 -9.01 8.43 -6.29
N MET A 164 -8.04 9.27 -6.71
CA MET A 164 -8.31 10.51 -7.44
C MET A 164 -9.01 10.25 -8.77
N ALA A 165 -8.56 9.24 -9.52
CA ALA A 165 -9.18 8.88 -10.81
C ALA A 165 -10.63 8.38 -10.64
N ALA A 166 -10.98 7.83 -9.47
CA ALA A 166 -12.34 7.45 -9.10
C ALA A 166 -13.17 8.59 -8.49
N GLY A 167 -12.64 9.83 -8.47
CA GLY A 167 -13.34 11.00 -7.92
C GLY A 167 -13.18 11.20 -6.42
N GLY A 168 -12.26 10.48 -5.78
CA GLY A 168 -11.93 10.64 -4.38
C GLY A 168 -11.23 11.96 -4.06
N PRO A 169 -11.23 12.41 -2.80
CA PRO A 169 -10.59 13.63 -2.37
C PRO A 169 -9.06 13.52 -2.38
N ILE A 170 -8.36 14.64 -2.55
CA ILE A 170 -6.92 14.73 -2.34
C ILE A 170 -6.68 15.14 -0.89
N LEU A 171 -5.87 14.36 -0.17
CA LEU A 171 -5.53 14.61 1.22
C LEU A 171 -4.02 14.86 1.37
N HIS A 172 -3.68 15.70 2.36
CA HIS A 172 -2.28 15.89 2.74
C HIS A 172 -1.74 14.60 3.39
N PRO A 173 -0.53 14.12 3.06
CA PRO A 173 0.03 12.86 3.56
C PRO A 173 0.14 12.75 5.09
N GLY A 174 0.19 13.87 5.78
CA GLY A 174 0.25 13.93 7.24
C GLY A 174 -1.11 13.82 7.95
N ILE A 175 -2.19 13.51 7.24
CA ILE A 175 -3.51 13.28 7.84
C ILE A 175 -3.67 11.77 8.04
N ASP A 176 -4.09 11.35 9.22
CA ASP A 176 -4.44 9.96 9.50
C ASP A 176 -5.89 9.71 9.08
N ALA A 177 -6.08 9.22 7.85
CA ALA A 177 -7.40 8.93 7.29
C ALA A 177 -7.32 7.82 6.24
N ILE A 178 -8.41 7.07 6.09
CA ILE A 178 -8.61 6.13 5.00
C ILE A 178 -9.66 6.72 4.06
N ILE A 179 -9.32 6.83 2.78
CA ILE A 179 -10.24 7.25 1.73
C ILE A 179 -10.94 6.00 1.21
N VAL A 180 -12.27 6.05 1.17
CA VAL A 180 -13.10 5.01 0.56
C VAL A 180 -13.71 5.60 -0.71
N SER A 181 -13.35 5.06 -1.87
CA SER A 181 -13.83 5.56 -3.18
C SER A 181 -14.45 4.43 -3.99
N PRO A 182 -15.75 4.46 -4.24
CA PRO A 182 -16.41 3.52 -5.14
C PRO A 182 -15.88 3.64 -6.58
N ILE A 183 -15.82 2.51 -7.28
CA ILE A 183 -15.51 2.46 -8.71
C ILE A 183 -16.81 2.34 -9.48
N CYS A 184 -17.14 3.32 -10.33
CA CYS A 184 -18.34 3.37 -11.14
C CYS A 184 -19.60 3.01 -10.32
N PRO A 185 -19.92 3.74 -9.24
CA PRO A 185 -21.08 3.40 -8.43
C PRO A 185 -22.36 3.53 -9.23
N MET A 186 -23.28 2.59 -9.00
CA MET A 186 -24.63 2.63 -9.55
C MET A 186 -25.54 3.32 -8.50
N SER A 187 -26.20 4.36 -8.96
CA SER A 187 -27.24 5.09 -8.18
C SER A 187 -28.51 4.25 -8.01
#